data_4b70513d3c13e1d65d00aab46192bcb2
#
_entry.id   4b70513d3c13e1d65d00aab46192bcb2
#
_cell.length_a   1.000
_cell.length_b   1.000
_cell.length_c   1.000
_cell.angle_alpha   90.00
_cell.angle_beta   90.00
_cell.angle_gamma   90.00
#
_symmetry.space_group_name_H-M   'P 1'
#
loop_
_entity.id
_entity.type
_entity.pdbx_description
1 polymer ?
#
loop_
_entity_poly.entity_id
_entity_poly.type
_entity_poly.pdbx_seq_one_letter_code
_entity_poly.pdbx_strand_id
1 'polypeptide(L)'
;MGLKAAICDDEKTIRDELSKTLKEIKKDISIEEFSSGEELLSSIEHYDVIFLDVEMQGIDGMETAKRIRRKDVKSYVVFLTGHMEFIQDAFKVRAFRYLNKPINIKDLSETISDIEDEIQDNAQFIFKSNGGLVSLKYEDVVCVEAFGDGIYVYTKDKVYTSPMSLKKCIAELGEKQFIQVHKSYVVAYRHIKAVNKTVVDMNYVKETVPVSRRKYQILKNNYYEYVHENAKYV
;
A
#
# COMPACT_ATOMS: atom_id res chain seq x y z
N MET A 1 -7.10 6.49 2.49
CA MET A 1 -7.83 5.71 3.52
C MET A 1 -6.81 5.36 4.59
N GLY A 2 -7.13 5.56 5.88
CA GLY A 2 -6.20 5.17 6.95
C GLY A 2 -6.06 3.66 7.03
N LEU A 3 -4.87 3.17 7.41
CA LEU A 3 -4.58 1.75 7.62
C LEU A 3 -5.36 1.24 8.85
N LYS A 4 -5.98 0.07 8.75
CA LYS A 4 -6.67 -0.57 9.87
C LYS A 4 -5.83 -1.73 10.41
N ALA A 5 -5.37 -1.62 11.67
CA ALA A 5 -4.49 -2.58 12.31
C ALA A 5 -5.18 -3.29 13.48
N ALA A 6 -4.90 -4.58 13.64
CA ALA A 6 -5.15 -5.33 14.87
C ALA A 6 -3.83 -5.59 15.58
N ILE A 7 -3.82 -5.49 16.91
CA ILE A 7 -2.73 -5.93 17.78
C ILE A 7 -3.27 -7.04 18.67
N CYS A 8 -2.65 -8.22 18.62
CA CYS A 8 -3.04 -9.36 19.43
C CYS A 8 -1.83 -9.89 20.22
N ASP A 9 -1.88 -9.69 21.53
CA ASP A 9 -0.82 -10.05 22.47
C ASP A 9 -1.45 -10.17 23.85
N ASP A 10 -1.12 -11.14 24.67
CA ASP A 10 -1.73 -11.31 26.00
C ASP A 10 -1.15 -10.30 27.02
N GLU A 11 0.04 -9.74 26.77
CA GLU A 11 0.66 -8.69 27.56
C GLU A 11 0.13 -7.29 27.22
N LYS A 12 -0.66 -6.71 28.11
CA LYS A 12 -1.23 -5.35 27.90
C LYS A 12 -0.16 -4.29 27.67
N THR A 13 0.97 -4.38 28.36
CA THR A 13 2.09 -3.43 28.22
C THR A 13 2.65 -3.39 26.80
N ILE A 14 2.77 -4.56 26.16
CA ILE A 14 3.24 -4.67 24.77
C ILE A 14 2.21 -4.06 23.82
N ARG A 15 0.92 -4.32 24.00
CA ARG A 15 -0.14 -3.72 23.18
C ARG A 15 -0.15 -2.21 23.29
N ASP A 16 -0.10 -1.66 24.51
CA ASP A 16 -0.10 -0.21 24.77
C ASP A 16 1.13 0.48 24.09
N GLU A 17 2.33 -0.13 24.20
CA GLU A 17 3.57 0.39 23.61
C GLU A 17 3.52 0.34 22.08
N LEU A 18 3.12 -0.78 21.50
CA LEU A 18 3.00 -0.94 20.05
C LEU A 18 1.95 0.00 19.47
N SER A 19 0.79 0.12 20.12
CA SER A 19 -0.28 1.03 19.72
C SER A 19 0.18 2.49 19.70
N LYS A 20 0.92 2.90 20.72
CA LYS A 20 1.51 4.23 20.79
C LYS A 20 2.52 4.45 19.66
N THR A 21 3.44 3.53 19.47
CA THR A 21 4.49 3.63 18.45
C THR A 21 3.89 3.66 17.03
N LEU A 22 2.90 2.83 16.75
CA LEU A 22 2.18 2.85 15.47
C LEU A 22 1.50 4.19 15.20
N LYS A 23 0.88 4.81 16.20
CA LYS A 23 0.27 6.14 16.07
C LYS A 23 1.29 7.27 15.87
N GLU A 24 2.51 7.12 16.40
CA GLU A 24 3.62 8.05 16.15
C GLU A 24 4.12 7.94 14.71
N ILE A 25 4.24 6.70 14.17
CA ILE A 25 4.66 6.43 12.78
C ILE A 25 3.56 6.90 11.80
N LYS A 26 2.29 6.59 12.10
CA LYS A 26 1.17 6.86 11.20
C LYS A 26 -0.04 7.39 11.95
N LYS A 27 -0.28 8.71 11.85
CA LYS A 27 -1.33 9.41 12.61
C LYS A 27 -2.77 8.99 12.26
N ASP A 28 -3.00 8.52 11.04
CA ASP A 28 -4.33 8.11 10.54
C ASP A 28 -4.57 6.60 10.62
N ILE A 29 -3.72 5.86 11.36
CA ILE A 29 -3.91 4.43 11.62
C ILE A 29 -5.04 4.22 12.63
N SER A 30 -5.96 3.30 12.30
CA SER A 30 -6.99 2.81 13.23
C SER A 30 -6.50 1.51 13.85
N ILE A 31 -6.51 1.41 15.18
CA ILE A 31 -5.95 0.26 15.90
C ILE A 31 -7.04 -0.35 16.79
N GLU A 32 -7.17 -1.66 16.74
CA GLU A 32 -7.97 -2.46 17.64
C GLU A 32 -7.08 -3.47 18.36
N GLU A 33 -7.27 -3.64 19.66
CA GLU A 33 -6.40 -4.46 20.52
C GLU A 33 -7.16 -5.68 21.04
N PHE A 34 -6.48 -6.82 21.04
CA PHE A 34 -7.00 -8.10 21.46
C PHE A 34 -6.03 -8.76 22.45
N SER A 35 -6.56 -9.33 23.51
CA SER A 35 -5.78 -10.00 24.56
C SER A 35 -5.58 -11.48 24.31
N SER A 36 -6.20 -12.05 23.28
CA SER A 36 -6.08 -13.47 22.93
C SER A 36 -6.42 -13.73 21.47
N GLY A 37 -5.94 -14.86 20.95
CA GLY A 37 -6.29 -15.31 19.61
C GLY A 37 -7.78 -15.60 19.43
N GLU A 38 -8.46 -16.08 20.48
CA GLU A 38 -9.91 -16.32 20.48
C GLU A 38 -10.69 -15.02 20.32
N GLU A 39 -10.28 -13.97 21.02
CA GLU A 39 -10.89 -12.66 20.95
C GLU A 39 -10.75 -12.08 19.52
N LEU A 40 -9.54 -12.08 18.95
CA LEU A 40 -9.28 -11.66 17.58
C LEU A 40 -10.12 -12.47 16.56
N LEU A 41 -10.19 -13.79 16.71
CA LEU A 41 -10.96 -14.66 15.80
C LEU A 41 -12.48 -14.48 15.91
N SER A 42 -12.97 -13.95 17.02
CA SER A 42 -14.39 -13.59 17.21
C SER A 42 -14.76 -12.25 16.57
N SER A 43 -13.79 -11.41 16.28
CA SER A 43 -14.00 -10.17 15.54
C SER A 43 -14.47 -10.51 14.12
N ILE A 44 -15.51 -9.81 13.66
CA ILE A 44 -16.06 -9.93 12.31
C ILE A 44 -15.47 -8.91 11.34
N GLU A 45 -14.54 -8.09 11.82
CA GLU A 45 -13.96 -7.03 11.02
C GLU A 45 -12.73 -7.48 10.21
N HIS A 46 -12.49 -6.82 9.10
CA HIS A 46 -11.29 -7.00 8.30
C HIS A 46 -10.22 -5.99 8.72
N TYR A 47 -8.98 -6.45 8.89
CA TYR A 47 -7.80 -5.63 9.18
C TYR A 47 -6.83 -5.67 8.01
N ASP A 48 -6.24 -4.52 7.67
CA ASP A 48 -5.18 -4.48 6.66
C ASP A 48 -3.93 -5.20 7.18
N VAL A 49 -3.58 -4.98 8.46
CA VAL A 49 -2.44 -5.63 9.13
C VAL A 49 -2.84 -6.16 10.50
N ILE A 50 -2.29 -7.32 10.84
CA ILE A 50 -2.46 -7.97 12.15
C ILE A 50 -1.07 -8.20 12.73
N PHE A 51 -0.75 -7.49 13.81
CA PHE A 51 0.41 -7.75 14.66
C PHE A 51 0.02 -8.81 15.67
N LEU A 52 0.67 -9.96 15.61
CA LEU A 52 0.26 -11.16 16.33
C LEU A 52 1.42 -11.74 17.12
N ASP A 53 1.28 -11.79 18.43
CA ASP A 53 2.25 -12.49 19.25
C ASP A 53 2.21 -14.00 18.96
N VAL A 54 3.39 -14.62 18.93
CA VAL A 54 3.52 -16.06 18.73
C VAL A 54 3.14 -16.82 20.00
N GLU A 55 3.58 -16.33 21.16
CA GLU A 55 3.42 -16.97 22.46
C GLU A 55 2.30 -16.32 23.26
N MET A 56 1.11 -16.91 23.23
CA MET A 56 -0.05 -16.45 23.99
C MET A 56 -0.68 -17.61 24.76
N GLN A 57 -1.35 -17.29 25.87
CA GLN A 57 -2.18 -18.27 26.56
C GLN A 57 -3.40 -18.65 25.70
N GLY A 58 -3.82 -19.92 25.78
CA GLY A 58 -4.94 -20.44 24.96
C GLY A 58 -4.47 -20.93 23.59
N ILE A 59 -5.04 -20.40 22.53
CA ILE A 59 -4.53 -20.65 21.18
C ILE A 59 -3.33 -19.74 20.90
N ASP A 60 -2.24 -20.34 20.46
CA ASP A 60 -1.03 -19.61 20.09
C ASP A 60 -1.20 -18.77 18.82
N GLY A 61 -0.24 -17.87 18.55
CA GLY A 61 -0.30 -17.01 17.39
C GLY A 61 -0.26 -17.77 16.06
N MET A 62 0.43 -18.91 16.00
CA MET A 62 0.52 -19.72 14.80
C MET A 62 -0.82 -20.37 14.43
N GLU A 63 -1.51 -20.95 15.41
CA GLU A 63 -2.84 -21.52 15.21
C GLU A 63 -3.87 -20.42 14.92
N THR A 64 -3.75 -19.26 15.59
CA THR A 64 -4.56 -18.07 15.31
C THR A 64 -4.40 -17.63 13.85
N ALA A 65 -3.16 -17.49 13.37
CA ALA A 65 -2.89 -17.13 11.98
C ALA A 65 -3.43 -18.15 10.96
N LYS A 66 -3.31 -19.47 11.26
CA LYS A 66 -3.91 -20.52 10.42
C LYS A 66 -5.42 -20.38 10.31
N ARG A 67 -6.11 -20.04 11.40
CA ARG A 67 -7.56 -19.83 11.40
C ARG A 67 -7.95 -18.53 10.66
N ILE A 68 -7.17 -17.46 10.82
CA ILE A 68 -7.34 -16.23 10.03
C ILE A 68 -7.24 -16.53 8.54
N ARG A 69 -6.21 -17.26 8.10
CA ARG A 69 -6.01 -17.59 6.68
C ARG A 69 -7.13 -18.41 6.05
N ARG A 70 -7.90 -19.15 6.83
CA ARG A 70 -9.10 -19.87 6.34
C ARG A 70 -10.27 -18.93 6.04
N LYS A 71 -10.35 -17.79 6.72
CA LYS A 71 -11.45 -16.81 6.60
C LYS A 71 -11.04 -15.58 5.78
N ASP A 72 -9.81 -15.12 5.98
CA ASP A 72 -9.25 -13.92 5.38
C ASP A 72 -7.84 -14.19 4.83
N VAL A 73 -7.71 -14.07 3.52
CA VAL A 73 -6.43 -14.27 2.81
C VAL A 73 -5.68 -12.95 2.61
N LYS A 74 -6.37 -11.81 2.82
CA LYS A 74 -5.87 -10.48 2.42
C LYS A 74 -5.10 -9.74 3.53
N SER A 75 -5.46 -9.96 4.81
CA SER A 75 -4.76 -9.30 5.92
C SER A 75 -3.27 -9.65 5.94
N TYR A 76 -2.41 -8.66 6.09
CA TYR A 76 -0.98 -8.87 6.31
C TYR A 76 -0.75 -9.29 7.76
N VAL A 77 -0.19 -10.47 7.98
CA VAL A 77 0.13 -10.97 9.34
C VAL A 77 1.60 -10.72 9.60
N VAL A 78 1.88 -9.95 10.65
CA VAL A 78 3.21 -9.64 11.18
C VAL A 78 3.32 -10.30 12.54
N PHE A 79 4.22 -11.28 12.68
CA PHE A 79 4.44 -11.91 13.96
C PHE A 79 5.37 -11.08 14.85
N LEU A 80 5.03 -11.04 16.14
CA LEU A 80 5.85 -10.50 17.19
C LEU A 80 6.42 -11.69 17.99
N THR A 81 7.73 -11.76 18.18
CA THR A 81 8.32 -12.91 18.87
C THR A 81 9.61 -12.56 19.58
N GLY A 82 9.85 -13.17 20.75
CA GLY A 82 11.17 -13.19 21.39
C GLY A 82 12.07 -14.34 20.89
N HIS A 83 11.51 -15.30 20.12
CA HIS A 83 12.19 -16.53 19.74
C HIS A 83 12.11 -16.78 18.22
N MET A 84 13.27 -16.77 17.57
CA MET A 84 13.40 -16.95 16.13
C MET A 84 13.19 -18.40 15.64
N GLU A 85 13.01 -19.36 16.56
CA GLU A 85 12.91 -20.78 16.22
C GLU A 85 11.59 -21.14 15.50
N PHE A 86 10.56 -20.31 15.62
CA PHE A 86 9.25 -20.53 15.01
C PHE A 86 9.14 -20.15 13.52
N ILE A 87 10.22 -19.63 12.91
CA ILE A 87 10.22 -19.16 11.51
C ILE A 87 9.86 -20.26 10.50
N GLN A 88 10.22 -21.54 10.79
CA GLN A 88 9.98 -22.64 9.85
C GLN A 88 8.48 -22.95 9.61
N ASP A 89 7.63 -22.77 10.61
CA ASP A 89 6.19 -23.01 10.46
C ASP A 89 5.43 -21.83 9.84
N ALA A 90 6.04 -20.70 9.80
CA ALA A 90 5.50 -19.45 9.31
C ALA A 90 5.24 -19.40 7.79
N PHE A 91 6.02 -20.13 7.00
CA PHE A 91 5.72 -20.29 5.57
C PHE A 91 4.32 -20.86 5.31
N LYS A 92 3.80 -21.67 6.24
CA LYS A 92 2.46 -22.27 6.14
C LYS A 92 1.32 -21.28 6.27
N VAL A 93 1.55 -20.15 6.96
CA VAL A 93 0.52 -19.12 7.22
C VAL A 93 0.70 -17.85 6.38
N ARG A 94 1.67 -17.84 5.45
CA ARG A 94 1.99 -16.66 4.61
C ARG A 94 2.15 -15.40 5.46
N ALA A 95 3.01 -15.48 6.48
CA ALA A 95 3.38 -14.30 7.26
C ALA A 95 4.05 -13.27 6.35
N PHE A 96 3.70 -12.01 6.55
CA PHE A 96 4.33 -10.91 5.83
C PHE A 96 5.73 -10.64 6.38
N ARG A 97 5.85 -10.58 7.72
CA ARG A 97 7.12 -10.30 8.40
C ARG A 97 7.13 -10.84 9.83
N TYR A 98 8.34 -10.90 10.40
CA TYR A 98 8.61 -11.16 11.81
C TYR A 98 9.31 -9.96 12.40
N LEU A 99 8.85 -9.52 13.57
CA LEU A 99 9.49 -8.47 14.35
C LEU A 99 9.90 -9.07 15.70
N ASN A 100 11.17 -8.87 16.05
CA ASN A 100 11.69 -9.31 17.34
C ASN A 100 11.23 -8.37 18.46
N LYS A 101 10.83 -8.95 19.59
CA LYS A 101 10.65 -8.23 20.85
C LYS A 101 12.03 -8.00 21.52
N PRO A 102 12.40 -6.79 22.01
CA PRO A 102 11.61 -5.55 21.95
C PRO A 102 11.54 -4.99 20.54
N ILE A 103 10.37 -4.44 20.16
CA ILE A 103 10.10 -4.00 18.79
C ILE A 103 10.92 -2.74 18.48
N ASN A 104 11.71 -2.80 17.42
CA ASN A 104 12.48 -1.66 16.93
C ASN A 104 11.58 -0.74 16.09
N ILE A 105 11.59 0.57 16.40
CA ILE A 105 10.78 1.58 15.69
C ILE A 105 11.11 1.60 14.19
N LYS A 106 12.38 1.44 13.82
CA LYS A 106 12.80 1.44 12.42
C LYS A 106 12.21 0.24 11.66
N ASP A 107 12.32 -0.96 12.22
CA ASP A 107 11.80 -2.18 11.61
C ASP A 107 10.26 -2.14 11.49
N LEU A 108 9.59 -1.56 12.49
CA LEU A 108 8.15 -1.34 12.47
C LEU A 108 7.74 -0.33 11.38
N SER A 109 8.47 0.78 11.26
CA SER A 109 8.22 1.80 10.24
C SER A 109 8.42 1.26 8.83
N GLU A 110 9.51 0.50 8.60
CA GLU A 110 9.76 -0.18 7.33
C GLU A 110 8.64 -1.19 7.02
N THR A 111 8.20 -1.95 8.02
CA THR A 111 7.10 -2.93 7.86
C THR A 111 5.79 -2.25 7.43
N ILE A 112 5.43 -1.14 8.07
CA ILE A 112 4.22 -0.38 7.70
C ILE A 112 4.34 0.18 6.29
N SER A 113 5.50 0.74 5.92
CA SER A 113 5.74 1.25 4.56
C SER A 113 5.58 0.16 3.50
N ASP A 114 6.18 -1.00 3.73
CA ASP A 114 6.12 -2.12 2.78
C ASP A 114 4.70 -2.68 2.64
N ILE A 115 3.94 -2.74 3.74
CA ILE A 115 2.51 -3.14 3.70
C ILE A 115 1.69 -2.13 2.89
N GLU A 116 1.90 -0.83 3.09
CA GLU A 116 1.20 0.20 2.32
C GLU A 116 1.52 0.11 0.82
N ASP A 117 2.76 -0.17 0.47
CA ASP A 117 3.17 -0.37 -0.92
C ASP A 117 2.48 -1.60 -1.53
N GLU A 118 2.45 -2.73 -0.82
CA GLU A 118 1.74 -3.93 -1.24
C GLU A 118 0.23 -3.71 -1.40
N ILE A 119 -0.41 -3.00 -0.46
CA ILE A 119 -1.84 -2.65 -0.55
C ILE A 119 -2.08 -1.81 -1.79
N GLN A 120 -1.21 -0.85 -2.05
CA GLN A 120 -1.35 0.07 -3.16
C GLN A 120 -1.05 -0.60 -4.51
N ASP A 121 -0.06 -1.49 -4.58
CA ASP A 121 0.26 -2.27 -5.78
C ASP A 121 -0.85 -3.27 -6.13
N ASN A 122 -1.53 -3.80 -5.12
CA ASN A 122 -2.71 -4.66 -5.30
C ASN A 122 -4.01 -3.88 -5.49
N ALA A 123 -4.02 -2.56 -5.30
CA ALA A 123 -5.19 -1.72 -5.51
C ALA A 123 -5.61 -1.72 -6.98
N GLN A 124 -6.93 -1.64 -7.19
CA GLN A 124 -7.49 -1.65 -8.54
C GLN A 124 -8.15 -0.31 -8.84
N PHE A 125 -7.77 0.27 -9.96
CA PHE A 125 -8.43 1.42 -10.55
C PHE A 125 -9.63 0.97 -11.36
N ILE A 126 -10.83 1.26 -10.86
CA ILE A 126 -12.08 0.83 -11.48
C ILE A 126 -12.79 2.03 -12.09
N PHE A 127 -13.07 1.96 -13.38
CA PHE A 127 -13.74 3.03 -14.10
C PHE A 127 -14.66 2.51 -15.22
N LYS A 128 -15.58 3.36 -15.67
CA LYS A 128 -16.43 3.07 -16.83
C LYS A 128 -15.66 3.33 -18.12
N SER A 129 -15.72 2.38 -19.07
CA SER A 129 -15.17 2.54 -20.43
C SER A 129 -16.05 1.79 -21.43
N ASN A 130 -16.39 2.44 -22.55
CA ASN A 130 -17.17 1.83 -23.64
C ASN A 130 -18.45 1.07 -23.18
N GLY A 131 -19.17 1.65 -22.21
CA GLY A 131 -20.40 1.08 -21.69
C GLY A 131 -20.23 -0.06 -20.65
N GLY A 132 -18.99 -0.50 -20.35
CA GLY A 132 -18.65 -1.49 -19.34
C GLY A 132 -17.84 -0.93 -18.18
N LEU A 133 -17.50 -1.80 -17.22
CA LEU A 133 -16.54 -1.52 -16.16
C LEU A 133 -15.19 -2.14 -16.52
N VAL A 134 -14.15 -1.36 -16.33
CA VAL A 134 -12.74 -1.78 -16.46
C VAL A 134 -12.11 -1.74 -15.07
N SER A 135 -11.40 -2.79 -14.72
CA SER A 135 -10.58 -2.87 -13.52
C SER A 135 -9.13 -3.08 -13.93
N LEU A 136 -8.24 -2.19 -13.52
CA LEU A 136 -6.80 -2.23 -13.78
C LEU A 136 -6.06 -2.22 -12.46
N LYS A 137 -4.97 -2.96 -12.36
CA LYS A 137 -4.02 -2.73 -11.27
C LYS A 137 -3.40 -1.35 -11.41
N TYR A 138 -3.08 -0.68 -10.30
CA TYR A 138 -2.40 0.61 -10.36
C TYR A 138 -1.06 0.52 -11.09
N GLU A 139 -0.34 -0.58 -10.95
CA GLU A 139 0.93 -0.83 -11.66
C GLU A 139 0.82 -0.87 -13.19
N ASP A 140 -0.37 -1.10 -13.74
CA ASP A 140 -0.59 -1.13 -15.17
C ASP A 140 -0.92 0.25 -15.76
N VAL A 141 -1.31 1.21 -14.91
CA VAL A 141 -1.63 2.58 -15.34
C VAL A 141 -0.33 3.36 -15.56
N VAL A 142 -0.06 3.74 -16.80
CA VAL A 142 1.15 4.48 -17.18
C VAL A 142 0.97 5.99 -17.00
N CYS A 143 -0.05 6.54 -17.62
CA CYS A 143 -0.45 7.93 -17.45
C CYS A 143 -1.92 8.11 -17.78
N VAL A 144 -2.46 9.27 -17.39
CA VAL A 144 -3.83 9.69 -17.69
C VAL A 144 -3.82 11.06 -18.32
N GLU A 145 -4.59 11.22 -19.40
CA GLU A 145 -4.73 12.46 -20.13
C GLU A 145 -6.20 12.90 -20.12
N ALA A 146 -6.46 14.17 -19.78
CA ALA A 146 -7.78 14.76 -19.93
C ALA A 146 -8.06 15.11 -21.39
N PHE A 147 -9.22 14.70 -21.90
CA PHE A 147 -9.70 15.10 -23.21
C PHE A 147 -11.21 15.39 -23.16
N GLY A 148 -11.66 16.49 -23.75
CA GLY A 148 -13.06 16.88 -23.68
C GLY A 148 -13.61 16.82 -22.25
N ASP A 149 -14.68 16.09 -22.05
CA ASP A 149 -15.32 15.88 -20.73
C ASP A 149 -14.85 14.59 -20.01
N GLY A 150 -13.83 13.91 -20.55
CA GLY A 150 -13.36 12.62 -20.04
C GLY A 150 -11.84 12.52 -19.95
N ILE A 151 -11.38 11.28 -19.87
CA ILE A 151 -9.95 10.93 -19.77
C ILE A 151 -9.59 9.78 -20.71
N TYR A 152 -8.35 9.82 -21.20
CA TYR A 152 -7.63 8.65 -21.68
C TYR A 152 -6.80 8.04 -20.56
N VAL A 153 -6.88 6.73 -20.38
CA VAL A 153 -6.05 5.97 -19.44
C VAL A 153 -5.10 5.10 -20.26
N TYR A 154 -3.82 5.45 -20.23
CA TYR A 154 -2.77 4.75 -20.94
C TYR A 154 -2.24 3.61 -20.06
N THR A 155 -2.18 2.41 -20.61
CA THR A 155 -1.59 1.23 -19.97
C THR A 155 -0.41 0.72 -20.80
N LYS A 156 0.26 -0.34 -20.33
CA LYS A 156 1.34 -0.97 -21.07
C LYS A 156 0.90 -1.48 -22.44
N ASP A 157 -0.35 -1.91 -22.57
CA ASP A 157 -0.84 -2.63 -23.76
C ASP A 157 -1.78 -1.79 -24.62
N LYS A 158 -2.62 -0.93 -24.01
CA LYS A 158 -3.64 -0.19 -24.73
C LYS A 158 -4.07 1.10 -24.02
N VAL A 159 -4.91 1.87 -24.70
CA VAL A 159 -5.51 3.09 -24.15
C VAL A 159 -7.00 2.87 -23.98
N TYR A 160 -7.51 3.23 -22.81
CA TYR A 160 -8.94 3.21 -22.51
C TYR A 160 -9.48 4.65 -22.50
N THR A 161 -10.75 4.81 -22.84
CA THR A 161 -11.49 6.07 -22.68
C THR A 161 -12.45 5.97 -21.52
N SER A 162 -12.60 7.03 -20.73
CA SER A 162 -13.57 7.08 -19.64
C SER A 162 -14.24 8.46 -19.56
N PRO A 163 -15.56 8.51 -19.27
CA PRO A 163 -16.24 9.78 -19.01
C PRO A 163 -15.92 10.37 -17.63
N MET A 164 -14.98 9.78 -16.89
CA MET A 164 -14.54 10.27 -15.59
C MET A 164 -13.77 11.57 -15.77
N SER A 165 -13.98 12.55 -14.87
CA SER A 165 -13.16 13.76 -14.86
C SER A 165 -11.74 13.48 -14.33
N LEU A 166 -10.74 14.22 -14.81
CA LEU A 166 -9.36 14.09 -14.32
C LEU A 166 -9.27 14.32 -12.80
N LYS A 167 -10.05 15.26 -12.26
CA LYS A 167 -10.10 15.54 -10.82
C LYS A 167 -10.54 14.31 -10.02
N LYS A 168 -11.58 13.60 -10.48
CA LYS A 168 -12.04 12.37 -9.83
C LYS A 168 -11.00 11.25 -9.95
N CYS A 169 -10.38 11.13 -11.12
CA CYS A 169 -9.29 10.18 -11.35
C CYS A 169 -8.11 10.38 -10.40
N ILE A 170 -7.66 11.64 -10.20
CA ILE A 170 -6.59 11.98 -9.25
C ILE A 170 -6.96 11.57 -7.83
N ALA A 171 -8.20 11.83 -7.41
CA ALA A 171 -8.66 11.47 -6.07
C ALA A 171 -8.71 9.95 -5.84
N GLU A 172 -8.97 9.16 -6.88
CA GLU A 172 -8.98 7.69 -6.80
C GLU A 172 -7.56 7.09 -6.87
N LEU A 173 -6.69 7.60 -7.75
CA LEU A 173 -5.31 7.10 -7.90
C LEU A 173 -4.41 7.48 -6.72
N GLY A 174 -4.69 8.60 -6.04
CA GLY A 174 -3.87 9.13 -4.96
C GLY A 174 -2.54 9.73 -5.44
N GLU A 175 -1.78 10.30 -4.48
CA GLU A 175 -0.54 11.04 -4.78
C GLU A 175 0.75 10.25 -4.51
N LYS A 176 0.65 9.07 -3.89
CA LYS A 176 1.84 8.27 -3.53
C LYS A 176 2.55 7.71 -4.76
N GLN A 177 1.79 7.15 -5.72
CA GLN A 177 2.34 6.55 -6.95
C GLN A 177 2.14 7.40 -8.19
N PHE A 178 1.29 8.43 -8.13
CA PHE A 178 0.91 9.27 -9.26
C PHE A 178 1.10 10.74 -8.96
N ILE A 179 1.43 11.52 -9.98
CA ILE A 179 1.56 12.97 -9.86
C ILE A 179 0.91 13.69 -11.05
N GLN A 180 0.16 14.74 -10.75
CA GLN A 180 -0.32 15.65 -11.78
C GLN A 180 0.81 16.59 -12.23
N VAL A 181 1.30 16.40 -13.45
CA VAL A 181 2.40 17.19 -14.04
C VAL A 181 1.91 18.36 -14.89
N HIS A 182 0.67 18.29 -15.39
CA HIS A 182 0.03 19.32 -16.19
C HIS A 182 -1.46 19.41 -15.85
N LYS A 183 -2.14 20.51 -16.22
CA LYS A 183 -3.60 20.61 -16.03
C LYS A 183 -4.38 19.44 -16.63
N SER A 184 -3.83 18.81 -17.65
CA SER A 184 -4.44 17.71 -18.39
C SER A 184 -3.73 16.36 -18.21
N TYR A 185 -2.65 16.26 -17.45
CA TYR A 185 -1.87 15.03 -17.37
C TYR A 185 -1.53 14.64 -15.94
N VAL A 186 -1.72 13.33 -15.64
CA VAL A 186 -1.24 12.64 -14.46
C VAL A 186 -0.32 11.50 -14.91
N VAL A 187 0.82 11.29 -14.27
CA VAL A 187 1.78 10.25 -14.61
C VAL A 187 2.06 9.36 -13.41
N ALA A 188 2.29 8.07 -13.65
CA ALA A 188 2.77 7.15 -12.64
C ALA A 188 4.30 7.24 -12.51
N TYR A 189 4.84 7.41 -11.31
CA TYR A 189 6.28 7.51 -11.09
C TYR A 189 7.05 6.30 -11.62
N ARG A 190 6.54 5.09 -11.43
CA ARG A 190 7.19 3.83 -11.86
C ARG A 190 7.39 3.70 -13.37
N HIS A 191 6.63 4.45 -14.16
CA HIS A 191 6.71 4.46 -15.61
C HIS A 191 7.43 5.66 -16.20
N ILE A 192 7.99 6.54 -15.37
CA ILE A 192 8.83 7.64 -15.83
C ILE A 192 10.16 7.09 -16.34
N LYS A 193 10.50 7.42 -17.58
CA LYS A 193 11.79 7.11 -18.22
C LYS A 193 12.79 8.25 -18.05
N ALA A 194 12.35 9.50 -18.26
CA ALA A 194 13.17 10.68 -18.07
C ALA A 194 12.32 11.91 -17.74
N VAL A 195 12.87 12.81 -16.94
CA VAL A 195 12.23 14.09 -16.56
C VAL A 195 13.04 15.26 -17.10
N ASN A 196 12.42 16.05 -17.96
CA ASN A 196 12.96 17.31 -18.49
C ASN A 196 12.14 18.50 -18.00
N LYS A 197 12.68 19.73 -18.15
CA LYS A 197 12.00 20.96 -17.65
C LYS A 197 10.59 21.17 -18.16
N THR A 198 10.29 20.71 -19.37
CA THR A 198 9.02 20.98 -20.07
C THR A 198 8.24 19.72 -20.41
N VAL A 199 8.87 18.54 -20.32
CA VAL A 199 8.27 17.26 -20.70
C VAL A 199 8.77 16.14 -19.82
N VAL A 200 7.96 15.09 -19.71
CA VAL A 200 8.33 13.78 -19.16
C VAL A 200 8.23 12.73 -20.23
N ASP A 201 9.25 11.91 -20.37
CA ASP A 201 9.22 10.73 -21.21
C ASP A 201 8.72 9.55 -20.38
N MET A 202 7.72 8.86 -20.90
CA MET A 202 7.11 7.70 -20.23
C MET A 202 7.50 6.41 -20.94
N ASN A 203 7.64 5.32 -20.19
CA ASN A 203 7.66 3.99 -20.76
C ASN A 203 6.28 3.70 -21.39
N TYR A 204 6.25 2.93 -22.47
CA TYR A 204 5.02 2.48 -23.16
C TYR A 204 4.18 3.57 -23.85
N VAL A 205 4.54 4.85 -23.74
CA VAL A 205 3.89 5.97 -24.44
C VAL A 205 4.90 6.62 -25.39
N LYS A 206 4.53 6.79 -26.65
CA LYS A 206 5.44 7.32 -27.67
C LYS A 206 5.62 8.85 -27.59
N GLU A 207 4.54 9.55 -27.27
CA GLU A 207 4.55 11.00 -27.13
C GLU A 207 5.07 11.40 -25.77
N THR A 208 5.78 12.54 -25.71
CA THR A 208 6.22 13.14 -24.46
C THR A 208 5.05 13.80 -23.73
N VAL A 209 4.98 13.65 -22.42
CA VAL A 209 3.95 14.27 -21.57
C VAL A 209 4.40 15.69 -21.17
N PRO A 210 3.60 16.74 -21.46
CA PRO A 210 3.97 18.12 -21.09
C PRO A 210 3.98 18.31 -19.58
N VAL A 211 4.96 19.08 -19.09
CA VAL A 211 5.09 19.47 -17.68
C VAL A 211 4.92 20.98 -17.55
N SER A 212 4.01 21.39 -16.66
CA SER A 212 3.86 22.82 -16.37
C SER A 212 5.05 23.35 -15.56
N ARG A 213 5.47 24.62 -15.80
CA ARG A 213 6.61 25.23 -15.09
C ARG A 213 6.50 25.15 -13.58
N ARG A 214 5.29 25.31 -13.03
CA ARG A 214 5.02 25.25 -11.59
C ARG A 214 5.14 23.84 -11.02
N LYS A 215 4.92 22.81 -11.82
CA LYS A 215 4.95 21.40 -11.39
C LYS A 215 6.33 20.74 -11.54
N TYR A 216 7.21 21.32 -12.37
CA TYR A 216 8.51 20.71 -12.64
C TYR A 216 9.35 20.45 -11.38
N GLN A 217 9.46 21.48 -10.49
CA GLN A 217 10.28 21.31 -9.29
C GLN A 217 9.68 20.28 -8.32
N ILE A 218 8.36 20.27 -8.18
CA ILE A 218 7.64 19.28 -7.35
C ILE A 218 7.85 17.89 -7.93
N LEU A 219 7.63 17.71 -9.23
CA LEU A 219 7.85 16.45 -9.92
C LEU A 219 9.29 15.93 -9.71
N LYS A 220 10.29 16.80 -9.91
CA LYS A 220 11.70 16.43 -9.76
C LYS A 220 12.02 15.94 -8.35
N ASN A 221 11.54 16.63 -7.32
CA ASN A 221 11.79 16.28 -5.93
C ASN A 221 11.09 14.95 -5.58
N ASN A 222 9.78 14.85 -5.87
CA ASN A 222 9.00 13.64 -5.55
C ASN A 222 9.52 12.41 -6.32
N TYR A 223 9.93 12.60 -7.59
CA TYR A 223 10.50 11.50 -8.38
C TYR A 223 11.85 11.04 -7.83
N TYR A 224 12.68 11.99 -7.36
CA TYR A 224 13.94 11.65 -6.71
C TYR A 224 13.71 10.84 -5.42
N GLU A 225 12.76 11.27 -4.58
CA GLU A 225 12.37 10.53 -3.38
C GLU A 225 11.84 9.14 -3.74
N TYR A 226 10.92 9.05 -4.69
CA TYR A 226 10.38 7.78 -5.18
C TYR A 226 11.48 6.81 -5.65
N VAL A 227 12.43 7.27 -6.45
CA VAL A 227 13.55 6.43 -6.92
C VAL A 227 14.43 6.01 -5.75
N HIS A 228 14.67 6.90 -4.78
CA HIS A 228 15.52 6.60 -3.62
C HIS A 228 14.89 5.56 -2.69
N GLU A 229 13.59 5.63 -2.49
CA GLU A 229 12.83 4.66 -1.69
C GLU A 229 12.77 3.29 -2.38
N ASN A 230 12.61 3.26 -3.71
CA ASN A 230 12.48 2.03 -4.47
C ASN A 230 13.80 1.44 -5.01
N ALA A 231 14.91 2.19 -4.97
CA ALA A 231 16.24 1.71 -5.40
C ALA A 231 16.85 0.64 -4.47
N LYS A 232 16.26 0.36 -3.33
CA LYS A 232 16.72 -0.68 -2.38
C LYS A 232 16.43 -2.11 -2.87
N TYR A 233 15.75 -2.30 -3.99
CA TYR A 233 15.29 -3.60 -4.50
C TYR A 233 15.85 -3.96 -5.89
N VAL A 234 16.94 -3.29 -6.32
CA VAL A 234 17.66 -3.63 -7.56
C VAL A 234 19.05 -4.16 -7.23
#